data_1e19d3f57178ff35fd00c1cb6abe5298
#
_entry.id   1e19d3f57178ff35fd00c1cb6abe5298
#
_cell.length_a   1.000
_cell.length_b   1.000
_cell.length_c   1.000
_cell.angle_alpha   90.00
_cell.angle_beta   90.00
_cell.angle_gamma   90.00
#
_symmetry.space_group_name_H-M   'P 1'
#
loop_
_entity.id
_entity.type
_entity.pdbx_description
1 polymer ?
#
loop_
_entity_poly.entity_id
_entity_poly.type
_entity_poly.pdbx_seq_one_letter_code
_entity_poly.pdbx_strand_id
1 'polypeptide(L)'
;SLDYFKKTVDDLLFSPNLSLYLGVPSYPTTNIGSTESTGIDATISLNTSLGDLSISSDLNFTTAENEVISINNGDKYIWGAGYGIPYRNIVRFEEGFSPGYFFGYVTDGIFQTQDEVNNHATQNGAVPGDIRFVDINGDGIVNDSDRTQIGDPFPDFTIGWNLNLDYKAFDLSVFTYASVGNDIYRAYERNLNYTNRFASTLATVSYTHLTLPTTHCV
;
A
#
# COMPACT_ATOMS: atom_id res chain seq x y z
N SER A 1 6.68 -1.27 29.35
CA SER A 1 6.83 0.16 28.96
C SER A 1 5.67 0.59 28.07
N LEU A 2 5.40 1.86 28.03
CA LEU A 2 4.48 2.50 27.10
C LEU A 2 5.12 3.85 26.73
N ASP A 3 5.42 4.03 25.46
CA ASP A 3 6.12 5.18 24.95
C ASP A 3 5.33 5.80 23.80
N TYR A 4 5.11 7.11 23.87
CA TYR A 4 4.58 7.91 22.77
C TYR A 4 5.76 8.61 22.08
N PHE A 5 5.83 8.50 20.77
CA PHE A 5 6.88 9.16 20.01
C PHE A 5 6.32 10.06 18.92
N LYS A 6 7.06 11.11 18.64
CA LYS A 6 6.86 11.99 17.49
C LYS A 6 8.22 12.25 16.87
N LYS A 7 8.42 11.84 15.63
CA LYS A 7 9.66 11.99 14.89
C LYS A 7 9.42 12.78 13.63
N THR A 8 10.12 13.89 13.47
CA THR A 8 10.14 14.68 12.23
C THR A 8 11.44 14.46 11.49
N VAL A 9 11.38 14.28 10.19
CA VAL A 9 12.53 14.20 9.30
C VAL A 9 12.41 15.33 8.30
N ASP A 10 13.35 16.26 8.37
CA ASP A 10 13.43 17.40 7.47
C ASP A 10 14.44 17.14 6.36
N ASP A 11 14.36 17.94 5.29
CA ASP A 11 15.33 17.93 4.19
C ASP A 11 15.45 16.56 3.47
N LEU A 12 14.31 15.89 3.25
CA LEU A 12 14.29 14.64 2.50
C LEU A 12 14.87 14.84 1.10
N LEU A 13 15.85 14.00 0.76
CA LEU A 13 16.49 14.00 -0.54
C LEU A 13 15.67 13.21 -1.55
N PHE A 14 15.30 13.86 -2.64
CA PHE A 14 14.57 13.23 -3.73
C PHE A 14 15.09 13.74 -5.08
N SER A 15 14.86 12.98 -6.14
CA SER A 15 15.18 13.40 -7.52
C SER A 15 13.87 13.77 -8.23
N PRO A 16 13.52 15.06 -8.33
CA PRO A 16 12.27 15.48 -8.96
C PRO A 16 12.30 15.15 -10.45
N ASN A 17 11.15 14.80 -11.01
CA ASN A 17 11.00 14.62 -12.45
C ASN A 17 11.08 16.00 -13.17
N LEU A 18 12.24 16.32 -13.71
CA LEU A 18 12.40 17.52 -14.52
C LEU A 18 11.97 17.26 -15.96
N SER A 19 11.53 18.30 -16.65
CA SER A 19 11.16 18.21 -18.06
C SER A 19 12.33 17.71 -18.90
N LEU A 20 12.09 16.73 -19.78
CA LEU A 20 13.05 16.20 -20.74
C LEU A 20 13.63 17.28 -21.67
N TYR A 21 12.95 18.41 -21.81
CA TYR A 21 13.42 19.56 -22.60
C TYR A 21 14.69 20.21 -22.01
N LEU A 22 15.03 19.95 -20.77
CA LEU A 22 16.24 20.49 -20.14
C LEU A 22 17.52 19.76 -20.56
N GLY A 23 17.42 18.62 -21.27
CA GLY A 23 18.58 17.88 -21.79
C GLY A 23 19.50 17.30 -20.69
N VAL A 24 19.04 17.19 -19.45
CA VAL A 24 19.84 16.71 -18.32
C VAL A 24 19.74 15.18 -18.27
N PRO A 25 20.87 14.44 -18.35
CA PRO A 25 20.86 12.98 -18.38
C PRO A 25 20.52 12.33 -17.02
N SER A 26 20.65 13.05 -15.92
CA SER A 26 20.27 12.62 -14.58
C SER A 26 19.72 13.81 -13.78
N TYR A 27 18.71 13.53 -12.98
CA TYR A 27 18.08 14.55 -12.13
C TYR A 27 18.95 14.80 -10.89
N PRO A 28 19.26 16.08 -10.57
CA PRO A 28 19.94 16.40 -9.32
C PRO A 28 19.04 16.03 -8.14
N THR A 29 19.64 15.47 -7.11
CA THR A 29 18.96 15.25 -5.84
C THR A 29 18.80 16.59 -5.13
N THR A 30 17.59 16.92 -4.71
CA THR A 30 17.28 18.16 -3.98
C THR A 30 16.53 17.85 -2.69
N ASN A 31 16.62 18.76 -1.72
CA ASN A 31 15.84 18.69 -0.50
C ASN A 31 14.41 19.14 -0.79
N ILE A 32 13.44 18.23 -0.72
CA ILE A 32 12.09 18.52 -1.21
C ILE A 32 11.00 18.40 -0.17
N GLY A 33 11.30 18.18 1.09
CA GLY A 33 10.22 18.17 2.06
C GLY A 33 10.55 17.63 3.42
N SER A 34 9.53 17.53 4.25
CA SER A 34 9.59 16.94 5.57
C SER A 34 8.48 15.92 5.76
N THR A 35 8.77 14.92 6.58
CA THR A 35 7.79 13.90 7.01
C THR A 35 7.75 13.84 8.53
N GLU A 36 6.61 13.43 9.03
CA GLU A 36 6.39 13.20 10.44
C GLU A 36 5.89 11.77 10.67
N SER A 37 6.40 11.13 11.71
CA SER A 37 5.91 9.85 12.21
C SER A 37 5.49 10.01 13.65
N THR A 38 4.24 9.71 13.96
CA THR A 38 3.67 9.79 15.31
C THR A 38 3.12 8.43 15.69
N GLY A 39 3.43 7.94 16.87
CA GLY A 39 3.00 6.61 17.24
C GLY A 39 3.13 6.26 18.71
N ILE A 40 2.76 5.04 19.01
CA ILE A 40 2.83 4.44 20.34
C ILE A 40 3.57 3.11 20.24
N ASP A 41 4.55 2.93 21.13
CA ASP A 41 5.23 1.67 21.39
C ASP A 41 4.85 1.16 22.78
N ALA A 42 4.34 -0.06 22.85
CA ALA A 42 4.00 -0.70 24.11
C ALA A 42 4.70 -2.05 24.23
N THR A 43 5.33 -2.31 25.37
CA THR A 43 5.94 -3.58 25.69
C THR A 43 5.44 -4.10 27.03
N ILE A 44 4.96 -5.34 27.04
CA ILE A 44 4.54 -6.05 28.24
C ILE A 44 5.41 -7.28 28.38
N SER A 45 6.20 -7.35 29.45
CA SER A 45 7.05 -8.49 29.79
C SER A 45 6.56 -9.17 31.05
N LEU A 46 6.40 -10.48 31.00
CA LEU A 46 6.07 -11.34 32.12
C LEU A 46 7.17 -12.38 32.29
N ASN A 47 7.76 -12.39 33.47
CA ASN A 47 8.70 -13.43 33.86
C ASN A 47 8.24 -14.04 35.19
N THR A 48 7.97 -15.32 35.20
CA THR A 48 7.51 -16.03 36.41
C THR A 48 8.01 -17.46 36.43
N SER A 49 8.07 -18.03 37.62
CA SER A 49 8.41 -19.44 37.81
C SER A 49 7.42 -20.10 38.76
N LEU A 50 6.93 -21.28 38.38
CA LEU A 50 6.00 -22.10 39.11
C LEU A 50 6.62 -23.48 39.34
N GLY A 51 7.36 -23.63 40.46
CA GLY A 51 8.16 -24.82 40.70
C GLY A 51 9.23 -25.02 39.66
N ASP A 52 9.22 -26.15 38.94
CA ASP A 52 10.18 -26.46 37.88
C ASP A 52 9.84 -25.82 36.51
N LEU A 53 8.72 -25.08 36.42
CA LEU A 53 8.32 -24.39 35.19
C LEU A 53 8.71 -22.93 35.26
N SER A 54 9.52 -22.48 34.30
CA SER A 54 9.83 -21.07 34.07
C SER A 54 9.09 -20.57 32.83
N ILE A 55 8.48 -19.41 32.93
CA ILE A 55 7.71 -18.77 31.86
C ILE A 55 8.25 -17.38 31.64
N SER A 56 8.68 -17.09 30.41
CA SER A 56 9.01 -15.75 29.96
C SER A 56 8.17 -15.40 28.75
N SER A 57 7.43 -14.31 28.83
CA SER A 57 6.56 -13.85 27.76
C SER A 57 6.75 -12.34 27.53
N ASP A 58 7.09 -11.95 26.31
CA ASP A 58 7.24 -10.56 25.90
C ASP A 58 6.27 -10.27 24.75
N LEU A 59 5.40 -9.30 24.94
CA LEU A 59 4.46 -8.79 23.96
C LEU A 59 4.86 -7.36 23.60
N ASN A 60 5.12 -7.12 22.31
CA ASN A 60 5.40 -5.81 21.75
C ASN A 60 4.24 -5.40 20.82
N PHE A 61 3.81 -4.16 20.95
CA PHE A 61 2.79 -3.55 20.10
C PHE A 61 3.28 -2.18 19.66
N THR A 62 3.26 -1.93 18.35
CA THR A 62 3.63 -0.64 17.77
C THR A 62 2.56 -0.19 16.80
N THR A 63 2.14 1.07 16.92
CA THR A 63 1.35 1.77 15.90
C THR A 63 2.08 3.05 15.53
N ALA A 64 2.07 3.39 14.23
CA ALA A 64 2.69 4.60 13.74
C ALA A 64 1.91 5.17 12.55
N GLU A 65 1.53 6.41 12.63
CA GLU A 65 1.01 7.19 11.53
C GLU A 65 2.15 8.00 10.91
N ASN A 66 2.29 7.91 9.59
CA ASN A 66 3.32 8.60 8.83
C ASN A 66 2.67 9.59 7.87
N GLU A 67 3.12 10.82 7.87
CA GLU A 67 2.54 11.90 7.07
C GLU A 67 3.64 12.74 6.39
N VAL A 68 3.39 13.15 5.16
CA VAL A 68 4.20 14.17 4.46
C VAL A 68 3.71 15.54 4.90
N ILE A 69 4.55 16.29 5.63
CA ILE A 69 4.19 17.59 6.18
C ILE A 69 4.35 18.71 5.17
N SER A 70 5.40 18.65 4.34
CA SER A 70 5.64 19.68 3.34
C SER A 70 6.41 19.15 2.13
N ILE A 71 6.16 19.79 0.98
CA ILE A 71 6.91 19.59 -0.26
C ILE A 71 7.42 20.95 -0.73
N ASN A 72 8.75 21.16 -0.66
CA ASN A 72 9.37 22.49 -0.81
C ASN A 72 9.56 22.98 -2.25
N ASN A 73 9.20 22.21 -3.27
CA ASN A 73 9.44 22.58 -4.68
C ASN A 73 8.26 23.31 -5.35
N GLY A 74 7.19 23.61 -4.62
CA GLY A 74 5.98 24.26 -5.13
C GLY A 74 5.00 23.33 -5.86
N ASP A 75 5.32 22.05 -5.99
CA ASP A 75 4.40 21.05 -6.49
C ASP A 75 3.49 20.55 -5.36
N LYS A 76 2.25 20.29 -5.70
CA LYS A 76 1.29 19.71 -4.73
C LYS A 76 1.66 18.27 -4.35
N TYR A 77 2.29 17.56 -5.26
CA TYR A 77 2.69 16.17 -5.08
C TYR A 77 3.87 15.79 -5.97
N ILE A 78 4.54 14.72 -5.61
CA ILE A 78 5.63 14.12 -6.37
C ILE A 78 5.28 12.67 -6.70
N TRP A 79 5.51 12.29 -7.95
CA TRP A 79 5.35 10.91 -8.38
C TRP A 79 6.57 10.07 -8.00
N GLY A 80 6.33 8.95 -7.33
CA GLY A 80 7.30 7.91 -7.08
C GLY A 80 7.43 6.93 -8.26
N ALA A 81 7.88 5.71 -7.95
CA ALA A 81 8.11 4.68 -8.96
C ALA A 81 6.82 4.25 -9.68
N GLY A 82 6.90 4.12 -11.01
CA GLY A 82 5.80 3.67 -11.86
C GLY A 82 5.74 2.16 -12.11
N TYR A 83 6.61 1.38 -11.51
CA TYR A 83 6.68 -0.09 -11.60
C TYR A 83 6.44 -0.68 -13.00
N GLY A 84 7.05 -0.07 -14.02
CA GLY A 84 7.03 -0.58 -15.38
C GLY A 84 5.70 -0.42 -16.12
N ILE A 85 4.73 0.34 -15.61
CA ILE A 85 3.58 0.79 -16.40
C ILE A 85 4.01 2.05 -17.12
N PRO A 86 4.18 2.04 -18.46
CA PRO A 86 4.51 3.23 -19.20
C PRO A 86 3.45 4.30 -18.92
N TYR A 87 3.89 5.50 -18.53
CA TYR A 87 3.05 6.69 -18.36
C TYR A 87 2.07 6.70 -17.18
N ARG A 88 2.10 5.73 -16.25
CA ARG A 88 1.27 5.75 -15.05
C ARG A 88 2.08 5.43 -13.82
N ASN A 89 2.30 6.44 -13.00
CA ASN A 89 2.87 6.29 -11.68
C ASN A 89 1.76 5.86 -10.71
N ILE A 90 2.10 4.92 -9.82
CA ILE A 90 1.17 4.35 -8.84
C ILE A 90 1.46 4.92 -7.47
N VAL A 91 2.72 5.20 -7.19
CA VAL A 91 3.19 5.72 -5.90
C VAL A 91 3.19 7.24 -5.96
N ARG A 92 2.67 7.87 -4.91
CA ARG A 92 2.57 9.32 -4.81
C ARG A 92 3.03 9.80 -3.44
N PHE A 93 3.72 10.93 -3.42
CA PHE A 93 4.04 11.70 -2.22
C PHE A 93 3.26 13.00 -2.29
N GLU A 94 2.41 13.27 -1.32
CA GLU A 94 1.55 14.45 -1.27
C GLU A 94 1.41 14.91 0.17
N GLU A 95 1.36 16.22 0.39
CA GLU A 95 1.15 16.81 1.72
C GLU A 95 -0.16 16.32 2.34
N GLY A 96 -0.13 15.94 3.61
CA GLY A 96 -1.27 15.40 4.35
C GLY A 96 -1.56 13.92 4.13
N PHE A 97 -0.71 13.21 3.37
CA PHE A 97 -0.86 11.79 3.11
C PHE A 97 0.37 11.00 3.56
N SER A 98 0.19 9.71 3.68
CA SER A 98 1.28 8.77 3.97
C SER A 98 2.35 8.80 2.86
N PRO A 99 3.66 8.79 3.21
CA PRO A 99 4.71 8.84 2.22
C PRO A 99 4.68 7.63 1.29
N GLY A 100 4.45 7.86 0.01
CA GLY A 100 4.46 6.79 -0.98
C GLY A 100 3.19 5.94 -1.02
N TYR A 101 2.07 6.50 -0.65
CA TYR A 101 0.77 5.85 -0.76
C TYR A 101 0.43 5.46 -2.21
N PHE A 102 -0.42 4.45 -2.37
CA PHE A 102 -0.86 3.99 -3.68
C PHE A 102 -2.02 4.84 -4.18
N PHE A 103 -1.86 5.35 -5.40
CA PHE A 103 -2.81 6.27 -6.04
C PHE A 103 -3.38 5.67 -7.32
N GLY A 104 -4.70 5.52 -7.38
CA GLY A 104 -5.37 4.89 -8.51
C GLY A 104 -6.87 5.04 -8.47
N TYR A 105 -7.55 4.22 -9.27
CA TYR A 105 -9.00 4.15 -9.31
C TYR A 105 -9.52 3.15 -8.29
N VAL A 106 -10.62 3.50 -7.63
CA VAL A 106 -11.42 2.55 -6.85
C VAL A 106 -12.25 1.71 -7.81
N THR A 107 -12.27 0.40 -7.59
CA THR A 107 -13.05 -0.53 -8.40
C THR A 107 -14.32 -0.98 -7.67
N ASP A 108 -15.41 -1.12 -8.40
CA ASP A 108 -16.70 -1.60 -7.90
C ASP A 108 -17.17 -2.83 -8.69
N GLY A 109 -16.24 -3.78 -8.92
CA GLY A 109 -16.51 -5.03 -9.62
C GLY A 109 -16.32 -4.96 -11.13
N ILE A 110 -17.10 -5.75 -11.86
CA ILE A 110 -17.02 -5.93 -13.31
C ILE A 110 -18.41 -5.74 -13.90
N PHE A 111 -18.52 -5.03 -15.01
CA PHE A 111 -19.78 -4.90 -15.75
C PHE A 111 -20.25 -6.28 -16.21
N GLN A 112 -21.46 -6.68 -15.82
CA GLN A 112 -22.06 -7.97 -16.20
C GLN A 112 -22.91 -7.83 -17.46
N THR A 113 -23.54 -6.71 -17.66
CA THR A 113 -24.48 -6.47 -18.76
C THR A 113 -24.24 -5.13 -19.45
N GLN A 114 -24.75 -4.98 -20.68
CA GLN A 114 -24.72 -3.69 -21.38
C GLN A 114 -25.58 -2.63 -20.68
N ASP A 115 -26.62 -3.05 -20.00
CA ASP A 115 -27.49 -2.13 -19.25
C ASP A 115 -26.74 -1.53 -18.04
N GLU A 116 -25.87 -2.30 -17.38
CA GLU A 116 -25.00 -1.77 -16.33
C GLU A 116 -24.04 -0.72 -16.90
N VAL A 117 -23.41 -0.98 -18.05
CA VAL A 117 -22.55 0.01 -18.72
C VAL A 117 -23.30 1.28 -19.05
N ASN A 118 -24.52 1.15 -19.59
CA ASN A 118 -25.32 2.29 -20.02
C ASN A 118 -25.84 3.15 -18.86
N ASN A 119 -26.05 2.55 -17.69
CA ASN A 119 -26.55 3.22 -16.48
C ASN A 119 -25.44 3.69 -15.53
N HIS A 120 -24.20 3.36 -15.82
CA HIS A 120 -23.04 3.81 -15.05
C HIS A 120 -22.56 5.19 -15.52
N ALA A 121 -21.73 5.88 -14.71
CA ALA A 121 -20.97 7.04 -15.15
C ALA A 121 -20.18 6.69 -16.42
N THR A 122 -20.04 7.62 -17.35
CA THR A 122 -19.42 7.36 -18.65
C THR A 122 -17.97 6.91 -18.51
N GLN A 123 -17.72 5.64 -18.67
CA GLN A 123 -16.37 5.05 -18.71
C GLN A 123 -16.02 4.75 -20.17
N ASN A 124 -15.08 5.51 -20.72
CA ASN A 124 -14.79 5.50 -22.16
C ASN A 124 -14.35 4.11 -22.65
N GLY A 125 -15.11 3.57 -23.61
CA GLY A 125 -14.85 2.28 -24.23
C GLY A 125 -15.23 1.06 -23.39
N ALA A 126 -15.95 1.25 -22.28
CA ALA A 126 -16.36 0.14 -21.42
C ALA A 126 -17.37 -0.78 -22.12
N VAL A 127 -17.19 -2.07 -21.92
CA VAL A 127 -18.06 -3.14 -22.39
C VAL A 127 -18.31 -4.15 -21.27
N PRO A 128 -19.34 -5.01 -21.36
CA PRO A 128 -19.52 -6.10 -20.42
C PRO A 128 -18.26 -6.96 -20.32
N GLY A 129 -17.80 -7.24 -19.10
CA GLY A 129 -16.55 -7.92 -18.79
C GLY A 129 -15.40 -7.01 -18.38
N ASP A 130 -15.52 -5.71 -18.56
CA ASP A 130 -14.53 -4.73 -18.11
C ASP A 130 -14.70 -4.40 -16.61
N ILE A 131 -13.60 -3.97 -16.01
CA ILE A 131 -13.60 -3.47 -14.63
C ILE A 131 -14.44 -2.19 -14.57
N ARG A 132 -15.33 -2.13 -13.58
CA ARG A 132 -16.13 -0.95 -13.26
C ARG A 132 -15.39 -0.09 -12.24
N PHE A 133 -15.07 1.15 -12.63
CA PHE A 133 -14.44 2.13 -11.76
C PHE A 133 -15.50 3.06 -11.15
N VAL A 134 -15.26 3.50 -9.93
CA VAL A 134 -16.16 4.42 -9.22
C VAL A 134 -15.93 5.85 -9.71
N ASP A 135 -17.00 6.55 -10.03
CA ASP A 135 -17.05 8.00 -10.20
C ASP A 135 -17.05 8.64 -8.80
N ILE A 136 -15.88 9.08 -8.33
CA ILE A 136 -15.70 9.57 -6.96
C ILE A 136 -16.19 11.00 -6.81
N ASN A 137 -15.98 11.82 -7.83
CA ASN A 137 -16.36 13.22 -7.80
C ASN A 137 -17.86 13.45 -8.17
N GLY A 138 -18.53 12.43 -8.73
CA GLY A 138 -19.96 12.45 -9.08
C GLY A 138 -20.28 13.31 -10.30
N ASP A 139 -19.32 13.53 -11.21
CA ASP A 139 -19.52 14.35 -12.41
C ASP A 139 -20.12 13.57 -13.59
N GLY A 140 -20.33 12.26 -13.43
CA GLY A 140 -20.91 11.36 -14.42
C GLY A 140 -19.91 10.84 -15.45
N ILE A 141 -18.61 11.09 -15.29
CA ILE A 141 -17.56 10.66 -16.22
C ILE A 141 -16.38 10.10 -15.43
N VAL A 142 -16.05 8.84 -15.64
CA VAL A 142 -14.84 8.23 -15.04
C VAL A 142 -13.60 8.70 -15.79
N ASN A 143 -12.75 9.46 -15.10
CA ASN A 143 -11.53 10.05 -15.65
C ASN A 143 -10.43 10.19 -14.57
N ASP A 144 -9.30 10.85 -14.89
CA ASP A 144 -8.17 10.98 -13.96
C ASP A 144 -8.52 11.76 -12.66
N SER A 145 -9.63 12.49 -12.61
CA SER A 145 -10.12 13.19 -11.42
C SER A 145 -10.76 12.25 -10.39
N ASP A 146 -11.10 11.01 -10.80
CA ASP A 146 -11.66 9.97 -9.91
C ASP A 146 -10.59 9.08 -9.28
N ARG A 147 -9.34 9.43 -9.50
CA ARG A 147 -8.23 8.73 -8.85
C ARG A 147 -8.03 9.26 -7.44
N THR A 148 -7.83 8.34 -6.51
CA THR A 148 -7.64 8.64 -5.08
C THR A 148 -6.60 7.72 -4.47
N GLN A 149 -6.35 7.86 -3.16
CA GLN A 149 -5.60 6.87 -2.41
C GLN A 149 -6.36 5.54 -2.41
N ILE A 150 -5.68 4.48 -2.83
CA ILE A 150 -6.23 3.12 -2.90
C ILE A 150 -5.51 2.14 -1.98
N GLY A 151 -4.45 2.57 -1.33
CA GLY A 151 -3.71 1.75 -0.37
C GLY A 151 -2.56 2.51 0.28
N ASP A 152 -2.08 1.97 1.38
CA ASP A 152 -0.99 2.50 2.19
C ASP A 152 0.09 1.42 2.40
N PRO A 153 1.38 1.70 2.13
CA PRO A 153 2.46 0.76 2.38
C PRO A 153 2.79 0.57 3.87
N PHE A 154 2.35 1.49 4.74
CA PHE A 154 2.60 1.41 6.18
C PHE A 154 1.51 0.64 6.90
N PRO A 155 1.87 -0.18 7.90
CA PRO A 155 0.89 -0.90 8.69
C PRO A 155 0.20 0.04 9.69
N ASP A 156 -1.07 -0.22 9.96
CA ASP A 156 -1.81 0.41 11.06
C ASP A 156 -1.18 0.06 12.41
N PHE A 157 -0.77 -1.21 12.56
CA PHE A 157 -0.03 -1.66 13.73
C PHE A 157 0.76 -2.94 13.46
N THR A 158 1.75 -3.17 14.32
CA THR A 158 2.51 -4.42 14.37
C THR A 158 2.44 -5.03 15.76
N ILE A 159 2.41 -6.35 15.83
CA ILE A 159 2.45 -7.11 17.08
C ILE A 159 3.55 -8.16 16.98
N GLY A 160 4.40 -8.19 18.00
CA GLY A 160 5.37 -9.25 18.22
C GLY A 160 5.11 -9.94 19.55
N TRP A 161 5.07 -11.26 19.56
CA TRP A 161 4.95 -12.03 20.79
C TRP A 161 6.00 -13.11 20.83
N ASN A 162 6.77 -13.12 21.92
CA ASN A 162 7.78 -14.11 22.22
C ASN A 162 7.41 -14.82 23.52
N LEU A 163 7.31 -16.14 23.48
CA LEU A 163 7.00 -17.00 24.62
C LEU A 163 8.11 -18.03 24.78
N ASN A 164 8.72 -18.10 25.95
CA ASN A 164 9.65 -19.13 26.32
C ASN A 164 9.15 -19.87 27.54
N LEU A 165 9.14 -21.18 27.46
CA LEU A 165 8.73 -22.09 28.53
C LEU A 165 9.86 -23.07 28.77
N ASP A 166 10.36 -23.14 30.00
CA ASP A 166 11.37 -24.09 30.42
C ASP A 166 10.76 -24.98 31.50
N TYR A 167 10.76 -26.29 31.28
CA TYR A 167 10.27 -27.27 32.23
C TYR A 167 11.24 -28.45 32.33
N LYS A 168 12.02 -28.52 33.41
CA LYS A 168 13.05 -29.53 33.64
C LYS A 168 14.07 -29.60 32.48
N ALA A 169 13.98 -30.67 31.67
CA ALA A 169 14.85 -30.91 30.53
C ALA A 169 14.21 -30.51 29.20
N PHE A 170 13.02 -29.88 29.21
CA PHE A 170 12.31 -29.45 28.03
C PHE A 170 12.25 -27.93 27.98
N ASP A 171 12.56 -27.38 26.84
CA ASP A 171 12.38 -25.99 26.49
C ASP A 171 11.48 -25.84 25.26
N LEU A 172 10.65 -24.82 25.25
CA LEU A 172 9.80 -24.43 24.14
C LEU A 172 9.88 -22.92 23.94
N SER A 173 10.28 -22.52 22.75
CA SER A 173 10.26 -21.11 22.34
C SER A 173 9.29 -20.93 21.18
N VAL A 174 8.39 -19.97 21.32
CA VAL A 174 7.41 -19.58 20.29
C VAL A 174 7.59 -18.11 20.00
N PHE A 175 7.82 -17.78 18.74
CA PHE A 175 7.84 -16.40 18.24
C PHE A 175 6.73 -16.20 17.23
N THR A 176 5.95 -15.13 17.39
CA THR A 176 4.93 -14.71 16.44
C THR A 176 5.10 -13.24 16.11
N TYR A 177 4.84 -12.89 14.86
CA TYR A 177 4.84 -11.52 14.39
C TYR A 177 3.67 -11.31 13.44
N ALA A 178 2.98 -10.19 13.59
CA ALA A 178 1.92 -9.76 12.70
C ALA A 178 2.13 -8.29 12.32
N SER A 179 1.91 -7.99 11.05
CA SER A 179 1.80 -6.64 10.48
C SER A 179 0.42 -6.53 9.85
N VAL A 180 -0.34 -5.54 10.24
CA VAL A 180 -1.76 -5.41 9.87
C VAL A 180 -2.01 -4.04 9.29
N GLY A 181 -2.80 -3.98 8.21
CA GLY A 181 -3.26 -2.74 7.57
C GLY A 181 -2.39 -2.27 6.41
N ASN A 182 -1.17 -2.78 6.24
CA ASN A 182 -0.33 -2.39 5.12
C ASN A 182 -0.73 -3.06 3.81
N ASP A 183 -0.74 -2.28 2.73
CA ASP A 183 -0.99 -2.75 1.38
C ASP A 183 0.31 -3.05 0.64
N ILE A 184 0.27 -4.04 -0.25
CA ILE A 184 1.43 -4.43 -1.07
C ILE A 184 1.03 -4.45 -2.53
N TYR A 185 1.70 -3.63 -3.35
CA TYR A 185 1.53 -3.66 -4.78
C TYR A 185 2.24 -4.87 -5.40
N ARG A 186 1.47 -5.80 -5.97
CA ARG A 186 1.98 -7.04 -6.59
C ARG A 186 2.44 -6.83 -8.04
N ALA A 187 3.51 -6.08 -8.22
CA ALA A 187 4.04 -5.70 -9.55
C ALA A 187 4.37 -6.90 -10.45
N TYR A 188 4.72 -8.04 -9.87
CA TYR A 188 5.09 -9.25 -10.62
C TYR A 188 3.91 -9.88 -11.37
N GLU A 189 2.68 -9.74 -10.90
CA GLU A 189 1.49 -10.29 -11.56
C GLU A 189 1.27 -9.72 -12.97
N ARG A 190 1.65 -8.47 -13.16
CA ARG A 190 1.66 -7.85 -14.49
C ARG A 190 2.48 -8.66 -15.51
N ASN A 191 3.61 -9.22 -15.09
CA ASN A 191 4.46 -10.01 -15.97
C ASN A 191 3.93 -11.43 -16.17
N LEU A 192 3.18 -11.97 -15.20
CA LEU A 192 2.61 -13.30 -15.24
C LEU A 192 1.30 -13.35 -16.05
N ASN A 193 0.53 -12.27 -16.05
CA ASN A 193 -0.80 -12.23 -16.65
C ASN A 193 -0.81 -11.74 -18.12
N TYR A 194 0.34 -11.37 -18.69
CA TYR A 194 0.43 -11.03 -20.11
C TYR A 194 0.71 -12.28 -20.98
N THR A 195 -0.24 -12.63 -21.82
CA THR A 195 -0.17 -13.82 -22.70
C THR A 195 0.96 -13.79 -23.73
N ASN A 196 1.54 -12.62 -23.98
CA ASN A 196 2.64 -12.43 -24.94
C ASN A 196 4.04 -12.41 -24.29
N ARG A 197 4.16 -12.74 -23.02
CA ARG A 197 5.45 -12.84 -22.33
C ARG A 197 5.76 -14.30 -21.97
N PHE A 198 7.04 -14.69 -22.13
CA PHE A 198 7.53 -16.05 -21.89
C PHE A 198 7.35 -16.58 -20.45
N ALA A 199 6.94 -15.74 -19.51
CA ALA A 199 6.73 -16.09 -18.10
C ALA A 199 5.24 -16.24 -17.71
N SER A 200 4.33 -16.24 -18.67
CA SER A 200 2.89 -16.33 -18.39
C SER A 200 2.50 -17.76 -18.01
N THR A 201 2.19 -17.98 -16.76
CA THR A 201 1.65 -19.27 -16.27
C THR A 201 0.16 -19.22 -15.89
N LEU A 202 -0.43 -18.02 -15.80
CA LEU A 202 -1.83 -17.84 -15.39
C LEU A 202 -2.44 -16.66 -16.16
N ALA A 203 -2.91 -16.92 -17.37
CA ALA A 203 -3.83 -15.99 -18.03
C ALA A 203 -5.19 -16.07 -17.32
N THR A 204 -5.40 -15.27 -16.32
CA THR A 204 -6.74 -15.02 -15.80
C THR A 204 -7.45 -14.14 -16.80
N VAL A 205 -8.35 -14.71 -17.55
CA VAL A 205 -9.11 -14.02 -18.57
C VAL A 205 -10.32 -13.40 -17.87
N SER A 206 -10.41 -12.08 -17.83
CA SER A 206 -11.46 -11.36 -17.11
C SER A 206 -12.89 -11.77 -17.50
N TYR A 207 -13.11 -12.14 -18.75
CA TYR A 207 -14.42 -12.57 -19.25
C TYR A 207 -14.85 -13.97 -18.78
N THR A 208 -13.95 -14.80 -18.23
CA THR A 208 -14.35 -16.09 -17.64
C THR A 208 -15.03 -15.92 -16.28
N HIS A 209 -15.01 -14.73 -15.71
CA HIS A 209 -15.62 -14.40 -14.42
C HIS A 209 -17.05 -13.89 -14.53
N LEU A 210 -17.61 -13.74 -15.74
CA LEU A 210 -19.01 -13.34 -15.94
C LEU A 210 -20.02 -14.33 -15.32
N THR A 211 -19.61 -15.53 -14.94
CA THR A 211 -20.51 -16.58 -14.44
C THR A 211 -20.10 -17.18 -13.09
N LEU A 212 -19.00 -16.75 -12.49
CA LEU A 212 -18.56 -17.26 -11.19
C LEU A 212 -18.61 -16.15 -10.12
N PRO A 213 -19.15 -16.45 -8.91
CA PRO A 213 -19.07 -15.50 -7.81
C PRO A 213 -17.60 -15.28 -7.47
N THR A 214 -17.09 -14.11 -7.78
CA THR A 214 -15.71 -13.72 -7.52
C THR A 214 -15.49 -13.55 -6.02
N THR A 215 -14.75 -14.48 -5.44
CA THR A 215 -14.05 -14.21 -4.20
C THR A 215 -12.78 -13.43 -4.54
N HIS A 216 -12.78 -12.15 -4.23
CA HIS A 216 -11.66 -11.26 -4.08
C HIS A 216 -10.40 -11.51 -4.93
N CYS A 217 -10.26 -10.75 -6.02
CA CYS A 217 -8.96 -10.29 -6.49
C CYS A 217 -8.82 -8.81 -6.11
N VAL A 218 -8.03 -8.56 -5.09
CA VAL A 218 -7.50 -7.23 -4.76
C VAL A 218 -6.25 -7.00 -5.62
#